data_ebcc7cfd2b843224b0ba75cee31cf17d
#
_entry.id   ebcc7cfd2b843224b0ba75cee31cf17d
#
_cell.length_a   1.000
_cell.length_b   1.000
_cell.length_c   1.000
_cell.angle_alpha   90.00
_cell.angle_beta   90.00
_cell.angle_gamma   90.00
#
_symmetry.space_group_name_H-M   'P 1'
#
loop_
_entity.id
_entity.type
_entity.pdbx_description
1 polymer ?
#
loop_
_entity_poly.entity_id
_entity_poly.type
_entity_poly.pdbx_seq_one_letter_code
_entity_poly.pdbx_strand_id
1 'polypeptide(L)'
;LHFPRFDAPVYGDLVARFLRGELGALDQVNPYLVALIYAGDRAEAASMIRSWLDEGKFVIVDRYVYSNVGYQCAKVDDPAEREQLRQWIVDLEYQHNAIPQPDLSLFLDVPFSFTQRKLTEQRDGDDRQYLHGKQDIHEASLSLQERVRRVYLEQTTHDPRFRVIECTDAKDEMSAPEAIFERILAEVKPLL
;
A
#
# COMPACT_ATOMS: atom_id res chain seq x y z
N LEU A 1 -11.11 -0.97 7.17
CA LEU A 1 -10.92 0.25 6.39
C LEU A 1 -9.96 -0.02 5.25
N HIS A 2 -10.20 0.57 4.08
CA HIS A 2 -9.32 0.48 2.91
C HIS A 2 -8.80 1.86 2.53
N PHE A 3 -7.54 1.98 2.11
CA PHE A 3 -6.96 3.17 1.49
C PHE A 3 -6.46 2.87 0.06
N PRO A 4 -6.61 3.84 -0.87
CA PRO A 4 -7.22 5.16 -0.68
C PRO A 4 -8.75 5.09 -0.57
N ARG A 5 -9.34 6.07 0.11
CA ARG A 5 -10.79 6.23 0.21
C ARG A 5 -11.29 7.09 -0.96
N PHE A 6 -11.63 6.45 -2.06
CA PHE A 6 -12.00 7.16 -3.30
C PHE A 6 -13.26 8.03 -3.18
N ASP A 7 -14.09 7.78 -2.18
CA ASP A 7 -15.28 8.55 -1.81
C ASP A 7 -14.98 9.73 -0.86
N ALA A 8 -13.75 9.81 -0.31
CA ALA A 8 -13.35 10.92 0.53
C ALA A 8 -13.24 12.22 -0.29
N PRO A 9 -13.79 13.33 0.21
CA PRO A 9 -13.67 14.62 -0.46
C PRO A 9 -12.18 15.00 -0.60
N VAL A 10 -11.82 15.79 -1.59
CA VAL A 10 -10.47 16.31 -1.83
C VAL A 10 -9.44 15.21 -2.13
N TYR A 11 -8.98 14.44 -1.15
CA TYR A 11 -7.87 13.47 -1.35
C TYR A 11 -8.31 12.25 -2.16
N GLY A 12 -9.51 11.73 -1.97
CA GLY A 12 -10.05 10.63 -2.77
C GLY A 12 -10.12 10.98 -4.26
N ASP A 13 -10.62 12.18 -4.59
CA ASP A 13 -10.64 12.68 -5.98
C ASP A 13 -9.23 12.87 -6.53
N LEU A 14 -8.32 13.49 -5.76
CA LEU A 14 -6.93 13.70 -6.21
C LEU A 14 -6.20 12.38 -6.49
N VAL A 15 -6.37 11.37 -5.63
CA VAL A 15 -5.81 10.03 -5.87
C VAL A 15 -6.41 9.41 -7.13
N ALA A 16 -7.73 9.47 -7.29
CA ALA A 16 -8.40 8.92 -8.47
C ALA A 16 -7.90 9.60 -9.76
N ARG A 17 -7.77 10.92 -9.76
CA ARG A 17 -7.22 11.69 -10.90
C ARG A 17 -5.78 11.33 -11.20
N PHE A 18 -4.96 11.15 -10.17
CA PHE A 18 -3.59 10.69 -10.34
C PHE A 18 -3.55 9.30 -11.00
N LEU A 19 -4.31 8.35 -10.49
CA LEU A 19 -4.34 6.97 -11.01
C LEU A 19 -4.88 6.90 -12.45
N ARG A 20 -5.76 7.81 -12.83
CA ARG A 20 -6.22 7.98 -14.23
C ARG A 20 -5.21 8.71 -15.13
N GLY A 21 -4.06 9.13 -14.60
CA GLY A 21 -3.02 9.87 -15.34
C GLY A 21 -3.38 11.33 -15.62
N GLU A 22 -4.40 11.90 -14.97
CA GLU A 22 -4.87 13.27 -15.20
C GLU A 22 -3.95 14.35 -14.60
N LEU A 23 -3.05 13.94 -13.69
CA LEU A 23 -2.03 14.82 -13.09
C LEU A 23 -0.66 14.71 -13.77
N GLY A 24 -0.53 13.88 -14.79
CA GLY A 24 0.69 13.61 -15.54
C GLY A 24 1.01 12.13 -15.63
N ALA A 25 1.99 11.76 -16.45
CA ALA A 25 2.45 10.39 -16.55
C ALA A 25 3.18 9.95 -15.25
N LEU A 26 3.24 8.64 -15.03
CA LEU A 26 3.77 8.05 -13.79
C LEU A 26 5.19 8.53 -13.43
N ASP A 27 6.04 8.73 -14.43
CA ASP A 27 7.43 9.18 -14.35
C ASP A 27 7.60 10.71 -14.30
N GLN A 28 6.53 11.45 -14.55
CA GLN A 28 6.53 12.92 -14.57
C GLN A 28 6.03 13.56 -13.28
N VAL A 29 5.25 12.82 -12.50
CA VAL A 29 4.71 13.35 -11.23
C VAL A 29 5.69 13.08 -10.11
N ASN A 30 6.13 14.15 -9.44
CA ASN A 30 7.08 14.06 -8.34
C ASN A 30 6.54 13.13 -7.23
N PRO A 31 7.30 12.11 -6.79
CA PRO A 31 6.84 11.13 -5.81
C PRO A 31 6.51 11.74 -4.44
N TYR A 32 7.14 12.84 -4.03
CA TYR A 32 6.79 13.57 -2.81
C TYR A 32 5.38 14.14 -2.86
N LEU A 33 4.98 14.70 -4.01
CA LEU A 33 3.62 15.24 -4.17
C LEU A 33 2.56 14.14 -4.14
N VAL A 34 2.85 13.01 -4.78
CA VAL A 34 1.95 11.85 -4.73
C VAL A 34 1.86 11.31 -3.30
N ALA A 35 3.00 11.17 -2.61
CA ALA A 35 3.04 10.73 -1.22
C ALA A 35 2.21 11.63 -0.31
N LEU A 36 2.28 12.96 -0.51
CA LEU A 36 1.51 13.94 0.26
C LEU A 36 0.00 13.76 0.09
N ILE A 37 -0.46 13.48 -1.14
CA ILE A 37 -1.89 13.24 -1.40
C ILE A 37 -2.38 12.00 -0.66
N TYR A 38 -1.65 10.88 -0.73
CA TYR A 38 -2.01 9.66 -0.01
C TYR A 38 -1.92 9.81 1.52
N ALA A 39 -0.94 10.57 2.01
CA ALA A 39 -0.81 10.87 3.43
C ALA A 39 -1.97 11.74 3.95
N GLY A 40 -2.44 12.69 3.13
CA GLY A 40 -3.58 13.53 3.46
C GLY A 40 -4.87 12.73 3.65
N ASP A 41 -5.13 11.73 2.78
CA ASP A 41 -6.28 10.84 2.94
C ASP A 41 -6.24 10.06 4.27
N ARG A 42 -5.07 9.57 4.69
CA ARG A 42 -4.91 8.89 5.98
C ARG A 42 -5.04 9.85 7.16
N ALA A 43 -4.51 11.07 7.04
CA ALA A 43 -4.63 12.10 8.07
C ALA A 43 -6.08 12.45 8.36
N GLU A 44 -6.92 12.59 7.33
CA GLU A 44 -8.36 12.83 7.50
C GLU A 44 -9.08 11.67 8.21
N ALA A 45 -8.63 10.44 8.01
CA ALA A 45 -9.21 9.26 8.65
C ALA A 45 -8.68 9.01 10.07
N ALA A 46 -7.64 9.70 10.51
CA ALA A 46 -6.93 9.39 11.76
C ALA A 46 -7.82 9.49 13.00
N SER A 47 -8.70 10.50 13.06
CA SER A 47 -9.63 10.66 14.21
C SER A 47 -10.63 9.51 14.32
N MET A 48 -11.13 9.03 13.18
CA MET A 48 -12.05 7.89 13.13
C MET A 48 -11.34 6.60 13.58
N ILE A 49 -10.11 6.37 13.11
CA ILE A 49 -9.32 5.20 13.53
C ILE A 49 -9.06 5.25 15.04
N ARG A 50 -8.68 6.41 15.60
CA ARG A 50 -8.48 6.57 17.04
C ARG A 50 -9.75 6.27 17.84
N SER A 51 -10.90 6.77 17.39
CA SER A 51 -12.18 6.48 18.06
C SER A 51 -12.46 4.98 18.13
N TRP A 52 -12.18 4.23 17.05
CA TRP A 52 -12.35 2.79 17.07
C TRP A 52 -11.39 2.08 18.02
N LEU A 53 -10.14 2.53 18.09
CA LEU A 53 -9.15 2.01 19.04
C LEU A 53 -9.53 2.32 20.49
N ASP A 54 -10.00 3.53 20.78
CA ASP A 54 -10.45 3.95 22.10
C ASP A 54 -11.70 3.17 22.56
N GLU A 55 -12.53 2.70 21.62
CA GLU A 55 -13.65 1.79 21.88
C GLU A 55 -13.21 0.33 22.08
N GLY A 56 -11.91 0.03 22.03
CA GLY A 56 -11.36 -1.32 22.17
C GLY A 56 -11.56 -2.23 20.95
N LYS A 57 -11.76 -1.65 19.76
CA LYS A 57 -11.95 -2.42 18.53
C LYS A 57 -10.62 -2.83 17.91
N PHE A 58 -10.58 -4.00 17.31
CA PHE A 58 -9.54 -4.37 16.35
C PHE A 58 -9.77 -3.61 15.04
N VAL A 59 -8.75 -2.89 14.59
CA VAL A 59 -8.82 -2.11 13.37
C VAL A 59 -7.93 -2.76 12.30
N ILE A 60 -8.57 -3.34 11.29
CA ILE A 60 -7.88 -3.89 10.12
C ILE A 60 -7.93 -2.86 9.01
N VAL A 61 -6.74 -2.52 8.47
CA VAL A 61 -6.58 -1.56 7.39
C VAL A 61 -5.94 -2.24 6.20
N ASP A 62 -6.64 -2.26 5.07
CA ASP A 62 -6.09 -2.68 3.79
C ASP A 62 -5.41 -1.48 3.14
N ARG A 63 -4.10 -1.58 2.93
CA ARG A 63 -3.14 -0.55 2.56
C ARG A 63 -3.02 0.56 3.61
N TYR A 64 -1.79 0.87 3.99
CA TYR A 64 -1.49 1.95 4.93
C TYR A 64 -0.18 2.64 4.54
N VAL A 65 0.61 3.13 5.51
CA VAL A 65 1.83 3.91 5.26
C VAL A 65 2.82 3.19 4.35
N TYR A 66 3.02 1.89 4.55
CA TYR A 66 3.97 1.13 3.73
C TYR A 66 3.54 0.97 2.27
N SER A 67 2.25 1.12 1.93
CA SER A 67 1.85 1.25 0.53
C SER A 67 2.35 2.55 -0.09
N ASN A 68 2.33 3.66 0.66
CA ASN A 68 2.88 4.92 0.20
C ASN A 68 4.40 4.81 0.00
N VAL A 69 5.12 4.27 0.99
CA VAL A 69 6.55 3.98 0.87
C VAL A 69 6.84 3.09 -0.35
N GLY A 70 6.15 1.95 -0.47
CA GLY A 70 6.35 0.99 -1.54
C GLY A 70 6.25 1.60 -2.93
N TYR A 71 5.15 2.29 -3.20
CA TYR A 71 4.88 2.85 -4.52
C TYR A 71 5.68 4.11 -4.85
N GLN A 72 5.95 4.99 -3.89
CA GLN A 72 6.70 6.20 -4.19
C GLN A 72 8.21 5.94 -4.26
N CYS A 73 8.77 5.16 -3.34
CA CYS A 73 10.18 4.82 -3.34
C CYS A 73 10.58 3.94 -4.55
N ALA A 74 9.65 3.12 -5.07
CA ALA A 74 9.89 2.34 -6.28
C ALA A 74 10.11 3.18 -7.56
N LYS A 75 9.80 4.48 -7.52
CA LYS A 75 10.01 5.43 -8.63
C LYS A 75 11.38 6.10 -8.60
N VAL A 76 12.14 5.92 -7.52
CA VAL A 76 13.44 6.57 -7.30
C VAL A 76 14.54 5.53 -7.45
N ASP A 77 15.44 5.75 -8.42
CA ASP A 77 16.51 4.81 -8.73
C ASP A 77 17.71 4.97 -7.77
N ASP A 78 18.08 6.20 -7.40
CA ASP A 78 19.18 6.45 -6.47
C ASP A 78 18.86 5.96 -5.07
N PRO A 79 19.68 5.07 -4.46
CA PRO A 79 19.41 4.51 -3.16
C PRO A 79 19.37 5.54 -2.01
N ALA A 80 20.18 6.60 -2.09
CA ALA A 80 20.22 7.62 -1.04
C ALA A 80 18.98 8.51 -1.11
N GLU A 81 18.58 8.92 -2.30
CA GLU A 81 17.32 9.68 -2.51
C GLU A 81 16.09 8.83 -2.13
N ARG A 82 16.12 7.53 -2.44
CA ARG A 82 15.05 6.60 -2.06
C ARG A 82 14.91 6.48 -0.56
N GLU A 83 16.02 6.38 0.18
CA GLU A 83 16.00 6.35 1.64
C GLU A 83 15.54 7.68 2.25
N GLN A 84 15.95 8.82 1.68
CA GLN A 84 15.44 10.13 2.08
C GLN A 84 13.93 10.24 1.89
N LEU A 85 13.41 9.79 0.75
CA LEU A 85 11.97 9.78 0.49
C LEU A 85 11.22 8.85 1.45
N ARG A 86 11.76 7.64 1.71
CA ARG A 86 11.18 6.71 2.68
C ARG A 86 11.05 7.35 4.07
N GLN A 87 12.14 7.93 4.56
CA GLN A 87 12.15 8.58 5.87
C GLN A 87 11.18 9.76 5.90
N TRP A 88 11.18 10.58 4.86
CA TRP A 88 10.28 11.73 4.76
C TRP A 88 8.80 11.30 4.80
N ILE A 89 8.43 10.20 4.10
CA ILE A 89 7.06 9.67 4.14
C ILE A 89 6.69 9.22 5.55
N VAL A 90 7.57 8.48 6.22
CA VAL A 90 7.35 7.98 7.57
C VAL A 90 7.18 9.13 8.58
N ASP A 91 8.02 10.16 8.48
CA ASP A 91 7.94 11.34 9.34
C ASP A 91 6.69 12.17 9.06
N LEU A 92 6.33 12.37 7.79
CA LEU A 92 5.10 13.04 7.40
C LEU A 92 3.87 12.34 8.02
N GLU A 93 3.79 11.02 7.90
CA GLU A 93 2.62 10.26 8.33
C GLU A 93 2.55 10.14 9.87
N TYR A 94 3.64 9.72 10.50
CA TYR A 94 3.62 9.39 11.93
C TYR A 94 3.99 10.56 12.84
N GLN A 95 4.86 11.49 12.40
CA GLN A 95 5.26 12.62 13.23
C GLN A 95 4.42 13.87 12.94
N HIS A 96 4.30 14.26 11.67
CA HIS A 96 3.59 15.48 11.30
C HIS A 96 2.08 15.29 11.35
N ASN A 97 1.54 14.29 10.67
CA ASN A 97 0.11 13.97 10.66
C ASN A 97 -0.32 13.20 11.92
N ALA A 98 0.63 12.67 12.66
CA ALA A 98 0.41 11.89 13.89
C ALA A 98 -0.65 10.81 13.75
N ILE A 99 -0.73 10.12 12.60
CA ILE A 99 -1.69 9.03 12.42
C ILE A 99 -1.33 7.83 13.32
N PRO A 100 -2.30 6.99 13.74
CA PRO A 100 -2.01 5.82 14.56
C PRO A 100 -1.00 4.89 13.90
N GLN A 101 0.02 4.46 14.64
CA GLN A 101 0.95 3.44 14.18
C GLN A 101 0.34 2.06 14.35
N PRO A 102 0.43 1.15 13.36
CA PRO A 102 -0.06 -0.21 13.50
C PRO A 102 0.81 -1.02 14.47
N ASP A 103 0.17 -1.90 15.24
CA ASP A 103 0.87 -2.90 16.06
C ASP A 103 1.55 -3.96 15.21
N LEU A 104 0.99 -4.24 14.03
CA LEU A 104 1.51 -5.19 13.06
C LEU A 104 1.19 -4.72 11.64
N SER A 105 2.18 -4.79 10.77
CA SER A 105 2.03 -4.59 9.32
C SER A 105 2.35 -5.89 8.60
N LEU A 106 1.45 -6.35 7.75
CA LEU A 106 1.62 -7.58 6.97
C LEU A 106 1.76 -7.25 5.49
N PHE A 107 2.77 -7.81 4.86
CA PHE A 107 2.92 -7.82 3.42
C PHE A 107 2.69 -9.23 2.89
N LEU A 108 1.68 -9.41 2.06
CA LEU A 108 1.39 -10.67 1.40
C LEU A 108 2.27 -10.79 0.15
N ASP A 109 3.38 -11.53 0.28
CA ASP A 109 4.32 -11.73 -0.83
C ASP A 109 3.83 -12.86 -1.75
N VAL A 110 3.08 -12.46 -2.77
CA VAL A 110 2.52 -13.38 -3.77
C VAL A 110 3.52 -13.68 -4.88
N PRO A 111 3.47 -14.87 -5.52
CA PRO A 111 4.31 -15.18 -6.68
C PRO A 111 4.14 -14.11 -7.77
N PHE A 112 5.25 -13.64 -8.35
CA PHE A 112 5.18 -12.59 -9.36
C PHE A 112 4.41 -13.02 -10.61
N SER A 113 4.47 -14.30 -10.97
CA SER A 113 3.67 -14.90 -12.03
C SER A 113 2.15 -14.73 -11.81
N PHE A 114 1.70 -14.83 -10.56
CA PHE A 114 0.31 -14.57 -10.19
C PHE A 114 -0.04 -13.08 -10.38
N THR A 115 0.80 -12.17 -9.92
CA THR A 115 0.63 -10.73 -10.10
C THR A 115 0.56 -10.37 -11.58
N GLN A 116 1.50 -10.87 -12.40
CA GLN A 116 1.54 -10.63 -13.84
C GLN A 116 0.25 -11.09 -14.52
N ARG A 117 -0.22 -12.31 -14.22
CA ARG A 117 -1.47 -12.83 -14.76
C ARG A 117 -2.65 -11.95 -14.37
N LYS A 118 -2.75 -11.55 -13.09
CA LYS A 118 -3.85 -10.71 -12.60
C LYS A 118 -3.86 -9.31 -13.19
N LEU A 119 -2.72 -8.74 -13.50
CA LEU A 119 -2.63 -7.43 -14.15
C LEU A 119 -2.96 -7.46 -15.64
N THR A 120 -2.78 -8.63 -16.29
CA THR A 120 -3.16 -8.81 -17.72
C THR A 120 -4.62 -9.22 -17.89
N GLU A 121 -5.26 -9.77 -16.86
CA GLU A 121 -6.69 -10.05 -16.87
C GLU A 121 -7.47 -8.72 -16.85
N GLN A 122 -8.45 -8.59 -17.76
CA GLN A 122 -9.36 -7.44 -17.73
C GLN A 122 -10.19 -7.54 -16.45
N ARG A 123 -10.09 -6.54 -15.60
CA ARG A 123 -10.82 -6.48 -14.34
C ARG A 123 -11.94 -5.44 -14.47
N ASP A 124 -13.18 -5.94 -14.44
CA ASP A 124 -14.38 -5.12 -14.34
C ASP A 124 -15.00 -5.38 -12.96
N GLY A 125 -15.06 -4.36 -12.10
CA GLY A 125 -15.63 -4.47 -10.76
C GLY A 125 -15.98 -3.11 -10.16
N ASP A 126 -16.87 -3.12 -9.17
CA ASP A 126 -17.33 -1.91 -8.47
C ASP A 126 -16.17 -1.17 -7.77
N ASP A 127 -15.11 -1.90 -7.38
CA ASP A 127 -13.88 -1.37 -6.80
C ASP A 127 -13.05 -0.50 -7.76
N ARG A 128 -13.40 -0.49 -9.07
CA ARG A 128 -12.69 0.24 -10.13
C ARG A 128 -13.47 1.42 -10.71
N GLN A 129 -14.59 1.78 -10.13
CA GLN A 129 -15.40 2.91 -10.62
C GLN A 129 -14.62 4.22 -10.69
N TYR A 130 -13.63 4.42 -9.81
CA TYR A 130 -12.75 5.60 -9.80
C TYR A 130 -11.94 5.78 -11.09
N LEU A 131 -11.75 4.71 -11.88
CA LEU A 131 -10.98 4.75 -13.14
C LEU A 131 -11.78 5.31 -14.31
N HIS A 132 -13.11 5.33 -14.24
CA HIS A 132 -13.99 5.78 -15.33
C HIS A 132 -13.65 5.12 -16.67
N GLY A 133 -13.32 3.82 -16.67
CA GLY A 133 -12.93 3.05 -17.84
C GLY A 133 -11.49 3.25 -18.32
N LYS A 134 -10.66 4.06 -17.62
CA LYS A 134 -9.23 4.20 -17.89
C LYS A 134 -8.42 3.10 -17.20
N GLN A 135 -7.18 2.93 -17.61
CA GLN A 135 -6.23 2.03 -16.96
C GLN A 135 -5.56 2.74 -15.76
N ASP A 136 -5.37 2.02 -14.66
CA ASP A 136 -4.58 2.50 -13.53
C ASP A 136 -3.10 2.57 -13.92
N ILE A 137 -2.49 3.75 -13.82
CA ILE A 137 -1.10 3.97 -14.22
C ILE A 137 -0.09 3.21 -13.34
N HIS A 138 -0.44 2.88 -12.09
CA HIS A 138 0.39 2.03 -11.23
C HIS A 138 0.34 0.56 -11.65
N GLU A 139 -0.80 0.08 -12.13
CA GLU A 139 -0.97 -1.31 -12.58
C GLU A 139 -0.44 -1.53 -14.00
N ALA A 140 -0.35 -0.49 -14.81
CA ALA A 140 0.12 -0.58 -16.20
C ALA A 140 1.58 -1.01 -16.36
N SER A 141 2.39 -0.93 -15.29
CA SER A 141 3.84 -1.19 -15.35
C SER A 141 4.25 -2.38 -14.49
N LEU A 142 4.50 -3.52 -15.13
CA LEU A 142 5.04 -4.72 -14.46
C LEU A 142 6.40 -4.46 -13.80
N SER A 143 7.28 -3.68 -14.44
CA SER A 143 8.57 -3.33 -13.85
C SER A 143 8.44 -2.46 -12.61
N LEU A 144 7.42 -1.62 -12.52
CA LEU A 144 7.10 -0.90 -11.29
C LEU A 144 6.67 -1.86 -10.18
N GLN A 145 5.82 -2.86 -10.49
CA GLN A 145 5.35 -3.82 -9.50
C GLN A 145 6.50 -4.65 -8.89
N GLU A 146 7.50 -5.04 -9.71
CA GLU A 146 8.71 -5.70 -9.21
C GLU A 146 9.50 -4.79 -8.26
N ARG A 147 9.67 -3.52 -8.62
CA ARG A 147 10.35 -2.54 -7.75
C ARG A 147 9.57 -2.30 -6.47
N VAL A 148 8.26 -2.18 -6.55
CA VAL A 148 7.36 -2.04 -5.38
C VAL A 148 7.52 -3.22 -4.44
N ARG A 149 7.46 -4.46 -4.95
CA ARG A 149 7.70 -5.67 -4.16
C ARG A 149 9.05 -5.61 -3.42
N ARG A 150 10.11 -5.21 -4.11
CA ARG A 150 11.46 -5.08 -3.51
C ARG A 150 11.46 -4.08 -2.35
N VAL A 151 10.86 -2.90 -2.55
CA VAL A 151 10.77 -1.88 -1.49
C VAL A 151 9.96 -2.39 -0.30
N TYR A 152 8.89 -3.15 -0.50
CA TYR A 152 8.16 -3.78 0.60
C TYR A 152 9.03 -4.77 1.38
N LEU A 153 9.79 -5.61 0.70
CA LEU A 153 10.67 -6.58 1.36
C LEU A 153 11.78 -5.89 2.18
N GLU A 154 12.29 -4.76 1.71
CA GLU A 154 13.27 -3.94 2.44
C GLU A 154 12.71 -3.42 3.78
N GLN A 155 11.37 -3.25 3.95
CA GLN A 155 10.79 -2.70 5.17
C GLN A 155 11.02 -3.59 6.40
N THR A 156 11.26 -4.88 6.23
CA THR A 156 11.62 -5.79 7.33
C THR A 156 12.89 -5.37 8.09
N THR A 157 13.78 -4.62 7.43
CA THR A 157 15.01 -4.11 8.05
C THR A 157 14.81 -2.79 8.79
N HIS A 158 13.68 -2.09 8.53
CA HIS A 158 13.38 -0.77 9.08
C HIS A 158 12.36 -0.80 10.22
N ASP A 159 11.42 -1.75 10.20
CA ASP A 159 10.38 -1.88 11.23
C ASP A 159 10.24 -3.34 11.70
N PRO A 160 10.55 -3.63 12.98
CA PRO A 160 10.38 -4.96 13.52
C PRO A 160 8.91 -5.43 13.62
N ARG A 161 7.94 -4.54 13.43
CA ARG A 161 6.50 -4.87 13.34
C ARG A 161 6.05 -5.20 11.92
N PHE A 162 6.93 -5.05 10.93
CA PHE A 162 6.63 -5.40 9.55
C PHE A 162 6.97 -6.88 9.31
N ARG A 163 6.00 -7.67 8.86
CA ARG A 163 6.14 -9.10 8.57
C ARG A 163 5.78 -9.38 7.13
N VAL A 164 6.53 -10.28 6.53
CA VAL A 164 6.25 -10.83 5.21
C VAL A 164 5.54 -12.16 5.38
N ILE A 165 4.36 -12.27 4.78
CA ILE A 165 3.61 -13.53 4.69
C ILE A 165 3.88 -14.10 3.29
N GLU A 166 4.69 -15.14 3.24
CA GLU A 166 4.94 -15.86 2.00
C GLU A 166 3.65 -16.53 1.51
N CYS A 167 3.22 -16.20 0.30
CA CYS A 167 2.00 -16.74 -0.28
C CYS A 167 2.27 -17.81 -1.35
N THR A 168 3.49 -18.34 -1.38
CA THR A 168 3.96 -19.35 -2.33
C THR A 168 3.89 -20.75 -1.71
N ASP A 169 3.54 -21.75 -2.49
CA ASP A 169 3.60 -23.16 -2.12
C ASP A 169 4.95 -23.81 -2.53
N ALA A 170 5.10 -25.11 -2.25
CA ALA A 170 6.31 -25.86 -2.58
C ALA A 170 6.57 -26.03 -4.11
N LYS A 171 5.62 -25.64 -4.95
CA LYS A 171 5.73 -25.67 -6.42
C LYS A 171 5.93 -24.29 -7.03
N ASP A 172 6.19 -23.30 -6.20
CA ASP A 172 6.33 -21.89 -6.62
C ASP A 172 5.02 -21.30 -7.19
N GLU A 173 3.86 -21.88 -6.79
CA GLU A 173 2.54 -21.41 -7.15
C GLU A 173 1.86 -20.71 -5.96
N MET A 174 0.77 -20.00 -6.25
CA MET A 174 -0.03 -19.33 -5.21
C MET A 174 -0.61 -20.35 -4.25
N SER A 175 -0.32 -20.22 -2.95
CA SER A 175 -0.87 -21.07 -1.88
C SER A 175 -2.38 -20.92 -1.79
N ALA A 176 -3.07 -21.96 -1.30
CA ALA A 176 -4.49 -21.88 -1.00
C ALA A 176 -4.79 -20.79 0.03
N PRO A 177 -5.92 -20.07 -0.07
CA PRO A 177 -6.29 -19.00 0.86
C PRO A 177 -6.25 -19.42 2.33
N GLU A 178 -6.66 -20.65 2.64
CA GLU A 178 -6.66 -21.19 3.99
C GLU A 178 -5.23 -21.30 4.56
N ALA A 179 -4.27 -21.74 3.75
CA ALA A 179 -2.87 -21.85 4.16
C ALA A 179 -2.25 -20.46 4.41
N ILE A 180 -2.59 -19.47 3.59
CA ILE A 180 -2.16 -18.07 3.78
C ILE A 180 -2.80 -17.52 5.07
N PHE A 181 -4.08 -17.78 5.29
CA PHE A 181 -4.79 -17.34 6.48
C PHE A 181 -4.18 -17.90 7.77
N GLU A 182 -3.79 -19.17 7.81
CA GLU A 182 -3.10 -19.76 8.97
C GLU A 182 -1.75 -19.07 9.22
N ARG A 183 -0.99 -18.69 8.18
CA ARG A 183 0.25 -17.92 8.32
C ARG A 183 -0.02 -16.54 8.92
N ILE A 184 -1.07 -15.85 8.46
CA ILE A 184 -1.52 -14.57 9.01
C ILE A 184 -1.91 -14.72 10.48
N LEU A 185 -2.71 -15.74 10.82
CA LEU A 185 -3.13 -15.99 12.19
C LEU A 185 -1.95 -16.25 13.14
N ALA A 186 -0.91 -16.91 12.66
CA ALA A 186 0.29 -17.14 13.47
C ALA A 186 0.98 -15.84 13.91
N GLU A 187 0.96 -14.81 13.05
CA GLU A 187 1.51 -13.48 13.38
C GLU A 187 0.56 -12.63 14.23
N VAL A 188 -0.76 -12.79 14.05
CA VAL A 188 -1.76 -11.97 14.75
C VAL A 188 -2.07 -12.49 16.16
N LYS A 189 -2.14 -13.82 16.36
CA LYS A 189 -2.50 -14.44 17.65
C LYS A 189 -1.71 -13.92 18.86
N PRO A 190 -0.39 -13.64 18.77
CA PRO A 190 0.36 -13.09 19.91
C PRO A 190 -0.07 -11.69 20.36
N LEU A 191 -0.88 -10.99 19.54
CA LEU A 191 -1.37 -9.63 19.82
C LEU A 191 -2.81 -9.62 20.38
N LEU A 192 -3.48 -10.77 20.39
CA LEU A 192 -4.84 -10.96 20.92
C LEU A 192 -4.81 -11.39 22.38
#